data_eb078c854119986d96803ec212f89a13
#
_entry.id   eb078c854119986d96803ec212f89a13
#
_cell.length_a   1.000
_cell.length_b   1.000
_cell.length_c   1.000
_cell.angle_alpha   90.00
_cell.angle_beta   90.00
_cell.angle_gamma   90.00
#
_symmetry.space_group_name_H-M   'P 1'
#
loop_
_entity.id
_entity.type
_entity.pdbx_description
1 polymer ?
#
loop_
_entity_poly.entity_id
_entity_poly.type
_entity_poly.pdbx_seq_one_letter_code
_entity_poly.pdbx_strand_id
1 'polypeptide(L)'
;MAEQETAGTPILVVDNYDSFVYTIVGYLEQMGAACTVVRNDEVPQQEDGTVDLTGFAGVLVSPGPGNPTTAGRSLEVIGACAEVRVPMLGVCLGHQALGQFYGATVEHAPELMHGRTSELTHEGHSVFQGAPSPLTATRYHSLTVVPATIPEQLEVTAATASGIVMGLAHRELPLHGVQFHPESVLTENGHLMLARFLELCDGIDAEERSRGLAPLLASS
;
A
#
# COMPACT_ATOMS: atom_id res chain seq x y z
N MET A 1 10.09 37.52 -6.62
CA MET A 1 9.09 36.72 -5.87
C MET A 1 9.72 35.35 -5.74
N ALA A 2 10.08 34.95 -4.51
CA ALA A 2 10.60 33.61 -4.28
C ALA A 2 9.45 32.62 -4.52
N GLU A 3 9.64 31.67 -5.45
CA GLU A 3 8.81 30.49 -5.54
C GLU A 3 8.88 29.80 -4.19
N GLN A 4 7.77 29.76 -3.46
CA GLN A 4 7.63 28.84 -2.36
C GLN A 4 7.72 27.43 -2.99
N GLU A 5 8.85 26.76 -2.82
CA GLU A 5 8.90 25.32 -2.97
C GLU A 5 7.79 24.76 -2.06
N THR A 6 6.72 24.30 -2.65
CA THR A 6 5.68 23.58 -1.91
C THR A 6 6.34 22.32 -1.39
N ALA A 7 6.55 22.25 -0.07
CA ALA A 7 7.04 21.05 0.57
C ALA A 7 6.12 19.88 0.13
N GLY A 8 6.73 18.78 -0.33
CA GLY A 8 5.99 17.61 -0.83
C GLY A 8 5.08 17.02 0.27
N THR A 9 4.08 16.26 -0.13
CA THR A 9 3.18 15.55 0.80
C THR A 9 3.99 14.59 1.70
N PRO A 10 4.03 14.80 3.04
CA PRO A 10 4.88 14.01 3.92
C PRO A 10 4.31 12.60 4.13
N ILE A 11 5.02 11.59 3.67
CA ILE A 11 4.63 10.18 3.76
C ILE A 11 5.65 9.41 4.60
N LEU A 12 5.17 8.73 5.65
CA LEU A 12 5.94 7.72 6.36
C LEU A 12 5.91 6.41 5.58
N VAL A 13 7.08 5.88 5.24
CA VAL A 13 7.21 4.57 4.59
C VAL A 13 7.82 3.60 5.60
N VAL A 14 7.03 2.64 6.05
CA VAL A 14 7.47 1.57 6.96
C VAL A 14 8.01 0.42 6.12
N ASP A 15 9.34 0.27 6.15
CA ASP A 15 10.06 -0.73 5.36
C ASP A 15 10.16 -2.06 6.11
N ASN A 16 9.49 -3.06 5.59
CA ASN A 16 9.53 -4.44 6.07
C ASN A 16 10.75 -5.22 5.53
N TYR A 17 11.90 -4.57 5.36
CA TYR A 17 13.13 -5.16 4.81
C TYR A 17 12.95 -5.67 3.38
N ASP A 18 12.22 -4.90 2.57
CA ASP A 18 11.91 -5.23 1.19
C ASP A 18 12.91 -4.61 0.21
N SER A 19 13.26 -5.37 -0.84
CA SER A 19 14.17 -4.89 -1.89
C SER A 19 13.52 -3.90 -2.86
N PHE A 20 12.20 -3.83 -2.91
CA PHE A 20 11.46 -2.97 -3.84
C PHE A 20 10.90 -1.69 -3.20
N VAL A 21 11.10 -1.48 -1.90
CA VAL A 21 10.57 -0.30 -1.19
C VAL A 21 10.99 1.00 -1.86
N TYR A 22 12.25 1.12 -2.28
CA TYR A 22 12.75 2.35 -2.92
C TYR A 22 12.19 2.59 -4.33
N THR A 23 11.69 1.56 -5.01
CA THR A 23 10.94 1.74 -6.26
C THR A 23 9.59 2.40 -5.97
N ILE A 24 8.88 1.95 -4.92
CA ILE A 24 7.63 2.58 -4.47
C ILE A 24 7.88 4.03 -4.06
N VAL A 25 8.91 4.27 -3.24
CA VAL A 25 9.33 5.63 -2.83
C VAL A 25 9.57 6.52 -4.04
N GLY A 26 10.36 6.06 -5.01
CA GLY A 26 10.64 6.82 -6.23
C GLY A 26 9.38 7.18 -7.01
N TYR A 27 8.36 6.31 -7.06
CA TYR A 27 7.08 6.62 -7.69
C TYR A 27 6.30 7.67 -6.90
N LEU A 28 6.24 7.55 -5.57
CA LEU A 28 5.58 8.54 -4.73
C LEU A 28 6.24 9.93 -4.86
N GLU A 29 7.58 9.99 -4.84
CA GLU A 29 8.34 11.22 -4.97
C GLU A 29 8.17 11.87 -6.34
N GLN A 30 8.11 11.10 -7.44
CA GLN A 30 7.77 11.62 -8.77
C GLN A 30 6.41 12.31 -8.80
N MET A 31 5.49 11.90 -7.94
CA MET A 31 4.14 12.48 -7.82
C MET A 31 4.04 13.55 -6.72
N GLY A 32 5.16 13.95 -6.12
CA GLY A 32 5.24 15.08 -5.18
C GLY A 32 5.15 14.70 -3.70
N ALA A 33 5.36 13.45 -3.35
CA ALA A 33 5.53 13.06 -1.95
C ALA A 33 6.92 13.47 -1.42
N ALA A 34 7.00 13.67 -0.10
CA ALA A 34 8.24 13.76 0.66
C ALA A 34 8.31 12.53 1.58
N CYS A 35 9.02 11.48 1.13
CA CYS A 35 9.02 10.20 1.82
C CYS A 35 10.06 10.15 2.94
N THR A 36 9.64 9.71 4.14
CA THR A 36 10.53 9.33 5.24
C THR A 36 10.48 7.81 5.38
N VAL A 37 11.58 7.14 5.03
CA VAL A 37 11.67 5.67 5.09
C VAL A 37 12.28 5.27 6.43
N VAL A 38 11.58 4.41 7.17
CA VAL A 38 12.07 3.83 8.43
C VAL A 38 11.88 2.31 8.42
N ARG A 39 12.74 1.58 9.12
CA ARG A 39 12.56 0.13 9.30
C ARG A 39 11.34 -0.14 10.19
N ASN A 40 10.69 -1.28 10.00
CA ASN A 40 9.50 -1.67 10.74
C ASN A 40 9.71 -1.83 12.26
N ASP A 41 10.93 -1.93 12.72
CA ASP A 41 11.37 -1.97 14.13
C ASP A 41 11.89 -0.61 14.64
N GLU A 42 12.03 0.39 13.75
CA GLU A 42 12.54 1.75 14.04
C GLU A 42 11.48 2.84 13.82
N VAL A 43 10.20 2.49 13.85
CA VAL A 43 9.12 3.47 13.65
C VAL A 43 9.14 4.57 14.71
N PRO A 44 8.80 5.83 14.35
CA PRO A 44 8.75 6.94 15.31
C PRO A 44 7.84 6.63 16.48
N GLN A 45 8.24 7.06 17.69
CA GLN A 45 7.52 6.78 18.93
C GLN A 45 7.36 8.03 19.77
N GLN A 46 6.24 8.12 20.48
CA GLN A 46 5.98 9.06 21.55
C GLN A 46 6.71 8.63 22.83
N GLU A 47 6.70 9.47 23.87
CA GLU A 47 7.35 9.17 25.16
C GLU A 47 6.79 7.92 25.86
N ASP A 48 5.53 7.56 25.59
CA ASP A 48 4.85 6.38 26.13
C ASP A 48 5.10 5.10 25.30
N GLY A 49 5.88 5.20 24.21
CA GLY A 49 6.21 4.09 23.31
C GLY A 49 5.15 3.82 22.22
N THR A 50 4.05 4.56 22.16
CA THR A 50 3.09 4.46 21.05
C THR A 50 3.68 5.01 19.76
N VAL A 51 3.15 4.59 18.60
CA VAL A 51 3.61 5.07 17.31
C VAL A 51 3.29 6.55 17.15
N ASP A 52 4.28 7.35 16.75
CA ASP A 52 4.12 8.79 16.49
C ASP A 52 3.95 9.04 14.97
N LEU A 53 2.77 9.46 14.58
CA LEU A 53 2.45 9.85 13.19
C LEU A 53 2.39 11.37 13.00
N THR A 54 2.86 12.15 13.99
CA THR A 54 2.82 13.61 13.92
C THR A 54 3.63 14.12 12.73
N GLY A 55 3.00 14.96 11.91
CA GLY A 55 3.62 15.56 10.74
C GLY A 55 3.59 14.71 9.47
N PHE A 56 3.04 13.49 9.52
CA PHE A 56 2.79 12.68 8.34
C PHE A 56 1.35 12.82 7.86
N ALA A 57 1.17 13.05 6.57
CA ALA A 57 -0.14 13.11 5.92
C ALA A 57 -0.64 11.71 5.50
N GLY A 58 0.26 10.73 5.42
CA GLY A 58 -0.07 9.36 5.08
C GLY A 58 1.02 8.37 5.46
N VAL A 59 0.67 7.09 5.49
CA VAL A 59 1.58 5.98 5.80
C VAL A 59 1.53 4.92 4.70
N LEU A 60 2.68 4.49 4.23
CA LEU A 60 2.79 3.30 3.39
C LEU A 60 3.46 2.18 4.19
N VAL A 61 2.78 1.03 4.30
CA VAL A 61 3.37 -0.19 4.88
C VAL A 61 3.82 -1.07 3.73
N SER A 62 5.14 -1.26 3.60
CA SER A 62 5.77 -1.87 2.43
C SER A 62 5.52 -3.37 2.30
N PRO A 63 5.81 -3.95 1.12
CA PRO A 63 6.09 -5.38 1.00
C PRO A 63 7.18 -5.83 1.98
N GLY A 64 7.38 -7.14 2.10
CA GLY A 64 8.47 -7.70 2.89
C GLY A 64 8.39 -9.22 3.01
N PRO A 65 9.44 -9.85 3.53
CA PRO A 65 9.46 -11.28 3.78
C PRO A 65 8.64 -11.67 5.02
N GLY A 66 8.34 -12.96 5.15
CA GLY A 66 7.68 -13.52 6.32
C GLY A 66 6.17 -13.37 6.30
N ASN A 67 5.60 -12.97 7.42
CA ASN A 67 4.16 -12.81 7.63
C ASN A 67 3.89 -11.61 8.57
N PRO A 68 2.64 -11.14 8.68
CA PRO A 68 2.33 -9.94 9.48
C PRO A 68 2.74 -10.01 10.95
N THR A 69 2.73 -11.20 11.57
CA THR A 69 3.14 -11.36 12.99
C THR A 69 4.64 -11.18 13.20
N THR A 70 5.43 -11.29 12.15
CA THR A 70 6.89 -11.13 12.18
C THR A 70 7.36 -9.83 11.52
N ALA A 71 6.43 -8.95 11.15
CA ALA A 71 6.67 -7.68 10.46
C ALA A 71 6.93 -6.50 11.44
N GLY A 72 7.73 -6.74 12.49
CA GLY A 72 8.08 -5.71 13.46
C GLY A 72 6.82 -5.04 14.04
N ARG A 73 6.79 -3.71 14.00
CA ARG A 73 5.67 -2.88 14.51
C ARG A 73 4.61 -2.55 13.46
N SER A 74 4.58 -3.21 12.30
CA SER A 74 3.63 -2.89 11.22
C SER A 74 2.16 -2.96 11.67
N LEU A 75 1.78 -3.92 12.54
CA LEU A 75 0.42 -3.99 13.10
C LEU A 75 0.10 -2.81 14.02
N GLU A 76 1.07 -2.35 14.83
CA GLU A 76 0.91 -1.16 15.69
C GLU A 76 0.75 0.11 14.87
N VAL A 77 1.52 0.24 13.76
CA VAL A 77 1.40 1.35 12.81
C VAL A 77 -0.01 1.41 12.21
N ILE A 78 -0.57 0.27 11.79
CA ILE A 78 -1.95 0.19 11.27
C ILE A 78 -2.95 0.64 12.33
N GLY A 79 -2.76 0.20 13.58
CA GLY A 79 -3.58 0.63 14.72
C GLY A 79 -3.52 2.14 14.96
N ALA A 80 -2.32 2.72 14.94
CA ALA A 80 -2.14 4.16 15.07
C ALA A 80 -2.81 4.94 13.92
N CYS A 81 -2.67 4.47 12.67
CA CYS A 81 -3.37 5.07 11.52
C CYS A 81 -4.89 5.03 11.70
N ALA A 82 -5.43 3.91 12.19
CA ALA A 82 -6.86 3.77 12.46
C ALA A 82 -7.36 4.75 13.52
N GLU A 83 -6.60 4.91 14.61
CA GLU A 83 -6.94 5.77 15.75
C GLU A 83 -6.97 7.25 15.37
N VAL A 84 -5.93 7.74 14.69
CA VAL A 84 -5.82 9.16 14.33
C VAL A 84 -6.33 9.47 12.91
N ARG A 85 -6.88 8.46 12.21
CA ARG A 85 -7.47 8.54 10.85
C ARG A 85 -6.48 9.04 9.79
N VAL A 86 -5.20 8.72 9.93
CA VAL A 86 -4.19 9.00 8.91
C VAL A 86 -4.34 7.98 7.77
N PRO A 87 -4.43 8.40 6.50
CA PRO A 87 -4.50 7.51 5.35
C PRO A 87 -3.34 6.51 5.32
N MET A 88 -3.65 5.25 5.03
CA MET A 88 -2.65 4.19 4.95
C MET A 88 -2.86 3.31 3.71
N LEU A 89 -1.75 2.99 3.03
CA LEU A 89 -1.70 1.97 2.00
C LEU A 89 -0.76 0.84 2.41
N GLY A 90 -1.29 -0.37 2.54
CA GLY A 90 -0.49 -1.58 2.72
C GLY A 90 -0.24 -2.28 1.38
N VAL A 91 1.02 -2.59 1.07
CA VAL A 91 1.41 -3.32 -0.15
C VAL A 91 1.91 -4.72 0.22
N CYS A 92 1.37 -5.74 -0.40
CA CYS A 92 1.71 -7.16 -0.23
C CYS A 92 1.66 -7.60 1.25
N LEU A 93 2.78 -7.62 1.97
CA LEU A 93 2.81 -7.89 3.41
C LEU A 93 1.99 -6.86 4.20
N GLY A 94 2.03 -5.58 3.83
CA GLY A 94 1.23 -4.52 4.44
C GLY A 94 -0.28 -4.71 4.24
N HIS A 95 -0.72 -5.22 3.09
CA HIS A 95 -2.10 -5.63 2.84
C HIS A 95 -2.53 -6.78 3.74
N GLN A 96 -1.68 -7.80 3.88
CA GLN A 96 -1.93 -8.94 4.77
C GLN A 96 -2.00 -8.47 6.24
N ALA A 97 -1.13 -7.54 6.63
CA ALA A 97 -1.13 -6.93 7.95
C ALA A 97 -2.43 -6.16 8.23
N LEU A 98 -2.96 -5.42 7.24
CA LEU A 98 -4.27 -4.77 7.35
C LEU A 98 -5.38 -5.80 7.61
N GLY A 99 -5.43 -6.87 6.82
CA GLY A 99 -6.40 -7.95 7.03
C GLY A 99 -6.28 -8.57 8.42
N GLN A 100 -5.07 -8.92 8.83
CA GLN A 100 -4.80 -9.56 10.13
C GLN A 100 -5.10 -8.63 11.31
N PHE A 101 -4.80 -7.34 11.22
CA PHE A 101 -5.09 -6.36 12.26
C PHE A 101 -6.58 -6.32 12.61
N TYR A 102 -7.44 -6.44 11.60
CA TYR A 102 -8.90 -6.50 11.78
C TYR A 102 -9.44 -7.92 12.05
N GLY A 103 -8.57 -8.92 12.18
CA GLY A 103 -8.94 -10.29 12.58
C GLY A 103 -9.14 -11.28 11.44
N ALA A 104 -8.84 -10.90 10.19
CA ALA A 104 -8.81 -11.85 9.10
C ALA A 104 -7.61 -12.81 9.23
N THR A 105 -7.78 -14.02 8.74
CA THR A 105 -6.72 -15.04 8.71
C THR A 105 -5.83 -14.84 7.48
N VAL A 106 -4.52 -14.98 7.67
CA VAL A 106 -3.52 -14.98 6.60
C VAL A 106 -2.91 -16.37 6.52
N GLU A 107 -3.05 -17.02 5.37
CA GLU A 107 -2.63 -18.40 5.13
C GLU A 107 -1.91 -18.53 3.78
N HIS A 108 -1.34 -19.73 3.52
CA HIS A 108 -0.75 -20.02 2.23
C HIS A 108 -1.78 -19.88 1.10
N ALA A 109 -1.40 -19.13 0.06
CA ALA A 109 -2.22 -19.02 -1.13
C ALA A 109 -2.35 -20.39 -1.82
N PRO A 110 -3.52 -20.71 -2.40
CA PRO A 110 -3.71 -21.96 -3.14
C PRO A 110 -2.80 -22.06 -4.36
N GLU A 111 -2.29 -20.94 -4.83
CA GLU A 111 -1.38 -20.82 -5.96
C GLU A 111 -0.10 -20.11 -5.52
N LEU A 112 1.06 -20.77 -5.75
CA LEU A 112 2.35 -20.11 -5.52
C LEU A 112 2.65 -19.18 -6.70
N MET A 113 2.70 -17.88 -6.41
CA MET A 113 3.01 -16.84 -7.40
C MET A 113 4.31 -16.13 -7.05
N HIS A 114 5.29 -16.21 -7.96
CA HIS A 114 6.55 -15.48 -7.81
C HIS A 114 6.93 -14.84 -9.15
N GLY A 115 6.81 -13.52 -9.25
CA GLY A 115 7.11 -12.76 -10.46
C GLY A 115 6.17 -13.07 -11.64
N ARG A 116 4.95 -13.52 -11.36
CA ARG A 116 3.93 -13.80 -12.36
C ARG A 116 2.83 -12.76 -12.31
N THR A 117 2.25 -12.49 -13.47
CA THR A 117 1.08 -11.63 -13.58
C THR A 117 -0.21 -12.42 -13.40
N SER A 118 -1.23 -11.76 -12.89
CA SER A 118 -2.61 -12.24 -12.88
C SER A 118 -3.54 -11.12 -13.31
N GLU A 119 -4.62 -11.50 -13.97
CA GLU A 119 -5.74 -10.61 -14.21
C GLU A 119 -6.59 -10.52 -12.94
N LEU A 120 -6.95 -9.30 -12.55
CA LEU A 120 -7.81 -9.04 -11.41
C LEU A 120 -8.95 -8.10 -11.81
N THR A 121 -10.10 -8.28 -11.17
CA THR A 121 -11.28 -7.44 -11.35
C THR A 121 -11.52 -6.61 -10.10
N HIS A 122 -12.03 -5.39 -10.29
CA HIS A 122 -12.40 -4.44 -9.24
C HIS A 122 -13.60 -3.60 -9.68
N GLU A 123 -14.26 -2.94 -8.74
CA GLU A 123 -15.43 -2.10 -8.99
C GLU A 123 -15.10 -0.60 -9.12
N GLY A 124 -13.82 -0.24 -9.21
CA GLY A 124 -13.36 1.11 -9.48
C GLY A 124 -13.42 2.07 -8.30
N HIS A 125 -13.41 1.57 -7.06
CA HIS A 125 -13.33 2.40 -5.86
C HIS A 125 -12.02 2.18 -5.08
N SER A 126 -11.80 2.94 -4.01
CA SER A 126 -10.52 2.96 -3.29
C SER A 126 -9.38 3.39 -4.22
N VAL A 127 -8.20 2.79 -4.11
CA VAL A 127 -7.04 3.08 -4.96
C VAL A 127 -7.22 2.67 -6.43
N PHE A 128 -8.30 1.95 -6.77
CA PHE A 128 -8.59 1.52 -8.14
C PHE A 128 -9.41 2.54 -8.94
N GLN A 129 -9.76 3.69 -8.36
CA GLN A 129 -10.56 4.68 -9.04
C GLN A 129 -9.89 5.17 -10.34
N GLY A 130 -10.58 5.00 -11.47
CA GLY A 130 -10.09 5.38 -12.79
C GLY A 130 -9.19 4.35 -13.47
N ALA A 131 -8.81 3.27 -12.81
CA ALA A 131 -8.11 2.15 -13.44
C ALA A 131 -9.09 1.30 -14.27
N PRO A 132 -8.63 0.65 -15.37
CA PRO A 132 -9.45 -0.28 -16.12
C PRO A 132 -9.72 -1.55 -15.30
N SER A 133 -10.86 -2.20 -15.53
CA SER A 133 -11.18 -3.51 -14.97
C SER A 133 -11.67 -4.43 -16.10
N PRO A 134 -11.06 -5.59 -16.32
CA PRO A 134 -9.92 -6.14 -15.57
C PRO A 134 -8.60 -5.40 -15.79
N LEU A 135 -7.63 -5.59 -14.89
CA LEU A 135 -6.26 -5.11 -15.05
C LEU A 135 -5.25 -6.22 -14.73
N THR A 136 -4.05 -6.11 -15.31
CA THR A 136 -2.94 -7.03 -15.06
C THR A 136 -2.08 -6.52 -13.89
N ALA A 137 -1.77 -7.40 -12.92
CA ALA A 137 -0.90 -7.07 -11.79
C ALA A 137 0.11 -8.16 -11.49
N THR A 138 1.31 -7.76 -11.07
CA THR A 138 2.41 -8.66 -10.71
C THR A 138 2.30 -9.12 -9.27
N ARG A 139 2.49 -10.41 -9.05
CA ARG A 139 2.38 -11.07 -7.75
C ARG A 139 3.70 -11.73 -7.36
N TYR A 140 4.10 -11.54 -6.09
CA TYR A 140 5.29 -12.16 -5.50
C TYR A 140 4.98 -12.84 -4.15
N HIS A 141 3.72 -13.15 -3.87
CA HIS A 141 3.29 -13.62 -2.55
C HIS A 141 3.00 -15.12 -2.49
N SER A 142 3.35 -15.73 -1.38
CA SER A 142 2.97 -17.11 -1.01
C SER A 142 1.83 -17.15 0.01
N LEU A 143 1.53 -16.02 0.68
CA LEU A 143 0.44 -15.88 1.62
C LEU A 143 -0.68 -14.99 1.04
N THR A 144 -1.89 -15.17 1.52
CA THR A 144 -3.07 -14.39 1.14
C THR A 144 -4.03 -14.26 2.33
N VAL A 145 -4.85 -13.21 2.32
CA VAL A 145 -5.96 -13.07 3.25
C VAL A 145 -7.07 -14.04 2.85
N VAL A 146 -7.56 -14.85 3.80
CA VAL A 146 -8.63 -15.84 3.57
C VAL A 146 -9.97 -15.12 3.45
N PRO A 147 -10.66 -15.17 2.29
CA PRO A 147 -11.87 -14.37 2.05
C PRO A 147 -12.98 -14.59 3.08
N ALA A 148 -13.19 -15.84 3.51
CA ALA A 148 -14.26 -16.20 4.46
C ALA A 148 -14.04 -15.67 5.88
N THR A 149 -12.86 -15.14 6.19
CA THR A 149 -12.50 -14.61 7.52
C THR A 149 -12.47 -13.09 7.57
N ILE A 150 -12.72 -12.42 6.45
CA ILE A 150 -12.70 -10.96 6.38
C ILE A 150 -13.88 -10.41 7.19
N PRO A 151 -13.61 -9.55 8.21
CA PRO A 151 -14.66 -9.01 9.06
C PRO A 151 -15.46 -7.90 8.36
N GLU A 152 -16.62 -7.54 8.92
CA GLU A 152 -17.54 -6.55 8.34
C GLU A 152 -16.92 -5.14 8.17
N GLN A 153 -15.90 -4.80 8.95
CA GLN A 153 -15.18 -3.52 8.86
C GLN A 153 -14.40 -3.36 7.56
N LEU A 154 -14.01 -4.47 6.96
CA LEU A 154 -13.27 -4.48 5.70
C LEU A 154 -14.16 -4.88 4.52
N GLU A 155 -13.79 -4.41 3.35
CA GLU A 155 -14.36 -4.85 2.08
C GLU A 155 -13.27 -5.29 1.10
N VAL A 156 -13.60 -6.27 0.28
CA VAL A 156 -12.75 -6.70 -0.82
C VAL A 156 -12.95 -5.74 -1.99
N THR A 157 -11.90 -5.03 -2.38
CA THR A 157 -11.95 -4.03 -3.47
C THR A 157 -11.46 -4.58 -4.80
N ALA A 158 -10.68 -5.68 -4.78
CA ALA A 158 -10.23 -6.39 -5.97
C ALA A 158 -10.00 -7.88 -5.68
N ALA A 159 -10.22 -8.73 -6.68
CA ALA A 159 -9.97 -10.17 -6.59
C ALA A 159 -9.57 -10.76 -7.96
N THR A 160 -8.87 -11.91 -7.93
CA THR A 160 -8.66 -12.75 -9.11
C THR A 160 -9.93 -13.54 -9.45
N ALA A 161 -10.01 -14.10 -10.66
CA ALA A 161 -11.10 -15.00 -11.06
C ALA A 161 -11.20 -16.25 -10.17
N SER A 162 -10.09 -16.69 -9.56
CA SER A 162 -10.05 -17.80 -8.59
C SER A 162 -10.45 -17.39 -7.17
N GLY A 163 -10.82 -16.13 -6.94
CA GLY A 163 -11.30 -15.62 -5.64
C GLY A 163 -10.19 -15.23 -4.65
N ILE A 164 -8.94 -15.11 -5.10
CA ILE A 164 -7.86 -14.60 -4.25
C ILE A 164 -8.05 -13.11 -4.06
N VAL A 165 -8.05 -12.66 -2.80
CA VAL A 165 -8.20 -11.25 -2.42
C VAL A 165 -6.97 -10.47 -2.88
N MET A 166 -7.19 -9.45 -3.71
CA MET A 166 -6.14 -8.63 -4.30
C MET A 166 -6.19 -7.18 -3.87
N GLY A 167 -7.30 -6.77 -3.24
CA GLY A 167 -7.48 -5.45 -2.66
C GLY A 167 -8.40 -5.50 -1.45
N LEU A 168 -8.08 -4.71 -0.43
CA LEU A 168 -8.89 -4.47 0.76
C LEU A 168 -9.02 -2.97 1.02
N ALA A 169 -10.15 -2.56 1.55
CA ALA A 169 -10.32 -1.23 2.13
C ALA A 169 -11.15 -1.33 3.42
N HIS A 170 -10.87 -0.44 4.36
CA HIS A 170 -11.75 -0.25 5.50
C HIS A 170 -12.96 0.60 5.06
N ARG A 171 -14.16 0.24 5.51
CA ARG A 171 -15.41 0.89 5.05
C ARG A 171 -15.57 2.33 5.49
N GLU A 172 -14.93 2.74 6.62
CA GLU A 172 -15.11 4.06 7.23
C GLU A 172 -13.80 4.83 7.42
N LEU A 173 -12.67 4.12 7.43
CA LEU A 173 -11.35 4.72 7.64
C LEU A 173 -10.56 4.71 6.34
N PRO A 174 -9.63 5.65 6.14
CA PRO A 174 -8.82 5.74 4.92
C PRO A 174 -7.67 4.70 4.92
N LEU A 175 -8.00 3.43 5.18
CA LEU A 175 -7.05 2.33 5.24
C LEU A 175 -7.28 1.39 4.05
N HIS A 176 -6.26 1.23 3.24
CA HIS A 176 -6.31 0.48 1.98
C HIS A 176 -5.18 -0.52 1.90
N GLY A 177 -5.36 -1.58 1.13
CA GLY A 177 -4.32 -2.56 0.89
C GLY A 177 -4.43 -3.21 -0.48
N VAL A 178 -3.29 -3.45 -1.11
CA VAL A 178 -3.17 -4.21 -2.36
C VAL A 178 -2.22 -5.38 -2.16
N GLN A 179 -2.62 -6.59 -2.58
CA GLN A 179 -1.82 -7.81 -2.42
C GLN A 179 -0.70 -7.92 -3.46
N PHE A 180 -0.85 -7.25 -4.58
CA PHE A 180 0.12 -7.20 -5.68
C PHE A 180 1.10 -6.03 -5.50
N HIS A 181 2.06 -5.91 -6.42
CA HIS A 181 3.10 -4.90 -6.43
C HIS A 181 2.77 -3.79 -7.45
N PRO A 182 2.25 -2.63 -7.03
CA PRO A 182 1.93 -1.52 -7.94
C PRO A 182 3.18 -0.91 -8.59
N GLU A 183 4.34 -1.05 -7.97
CA GLU A 183 5.64 -0.57 -8.48
C GLU A 183 6.24 -1.46 -9.55
N SER A 184 5.73 -2.67 -9.73
CA SER A 184 6.27 -3.62 -10.71
C SER A 184 5.98 -3.19 -12.13
N VAL A 185 6.98 -3.32 -13.01
CA VAL A 185 6.92 -2.93 -14.43
C VAL A 185 5.75 -3.57 -15.20
N LEU A 186 5.36 -4.78 -14.82
CA LEU A 186 4.26 -5.50 -15.46
C LEU A 186 2.90 -5.27 -14.78
N THR A 187 2.83 -4.39 -13.79
CA THR A 187 1.56 -3.98 -13.17
C THR A 187 1.00 -2.77 -13.92
N GLU A 188 -0.20 -2.95 -14.50
CA GLU A 188 -0.90 -1.87 -15.18
C GLU A 188 -1.40 -0.82 -14.19
N ASN A 189 -1.29 0.45 -14.56
CA ASN A 189 -1.79 1.59 -13.79
C ASN A 189 -1.26 1.71 -12.35
N GLY A 190 -0.06 1.17 -12.05
CA GLY A 190 0.53 1.23 -10.71
C GLY A 190 0.73 2.66 -10.20
N HIS A 191 1.20 3.58 -11.06
CA HIS A 191 1.31 5.01 -10.71
C HIS A 191 -0.04 5.64 -10.36
N LEU A 192 -1.10 5.32 -11.11
CA LEU A 192 -2.44 5.83 -10.82
C LEU A 192 -2.92 5.38 -9.44
N MET A 193 -2.70 4.11 -9.06
CA MET A 193 -3.09 3.59 -7.74
C MET A 193 -2.34 4.28 -6.61
N LEU A 194 -1.03 4.51 -6.78
CA LEU A 194 -0.23 5.26 -5.81
C LEU A 194 -0.62 6.75 -5.78
N ALA A 195 -1.01 7.34 -6.92
CA ALA A 195 -1.54 8.70 -6.96
C ALA A 195 -2.86 8.80 -6.18
N ARG A 196 -3.78 7.83 -6.31
CA ARG A 196 -5.02 7.79 -5.53
C ARG A 196 -4.76 7.71 -4.03
N PHE A 197 -3.75 6.96 -3.61
CA PHE A 197 -3.32 6.98 -2.21
C PHE A 197 -2.81 8.37 -1.79
N LEU A 198 -1.96 9.03 -2.61
CA LEU A 198 -1.48 10.38 -2.29
C LEU A 198 -2.61 11.41 -2.22
N GLU A 199 -3.63 11.30 -3.05
CA GLU A 199 -4.81 12.19 -2.97
C GLU A 199 -5.57 12.04 -1.65
N LEU A 200 -5.64 10.84 -1.09
CA LEU A 200 -6.18 10.62 0.26
C LEU A 200 -5.32 11.30 1.34
N CYS A 201 -4.04 11.51 1.08
CA CYS A 201 -3.08 12.16 1.96
C CYS A 201 -2.98 13.67 1.72
N ASP A 202 -4.04 14.33 1.18
CA ASP A 202 -4.02 15.73 0.75
C ASP A 202 -2.94 16.04 -0.31
N GLY A 203 -2.50 15.03 -1.05
CA GLY A 203 -1.57 15.13 -2.16
C GLY A 203 -2.22 15.81 -3.36
N ILE A 204 -1.98 17.11 -3.52
CA ILE A 204 -2.57 17.93 -4.58
C ILE A 204 -2.02 17.47 -5.95
N ASP A 205 -2.94 17.26 -6.91
CA ASP A 205 -2.64 16.94 -8.31
C ASP A 205 -1.82 15.66 -8.54
N ALA A 206 -1.85 14.70 -7.59
CA ALA A 206 -1.08 13.46 -7.72
C ALA A 206 -1.51 12.64 -8.95
N GLU A 207 -2.81 12.58 -9.27
CA GLU A 207 -3.29 11.95 -10.51
C GLU A 207 -2.72 12.64 -11.75
N GLU A 208 -2.74 13.98 -11.80
CA GLU A 208 -2.21 14.70 -12.94
C GLU A 208 -0.71 14.44 -13.11
N ARG A 209 0.05 14.44 -12.02
CA ARG A 209 1.48 14.13 -12.02
C ARG A 209 1.78 12.68 -12.40
N SER A 210 0.86 11.76 -12.17
CA SER A 210 1.02 10.35 -12.57
C SER A 210 0.91 10.14 -14.08
N ARG A 211 0.28 11.08 -14.80
CA ARG A 211 0.04 10.97 -16.25
C ARG A 211 1.33 10.99 -17.03
N GLY A 212 1.55 9.96 -17.83
CA GLY A 212 2.74 9.82 -18.66
C GLY A 212 3.97 9.30 -17.93
N LEU A 213 3.89 9.03 -16.63
CA LEU A 213 4.94 8.30 -15.93
C LEU A 213 4.99 6.84 -16.43
N ALA A 214 6.20 6.34 -16.59
CA ALA A 214 6.48 4.96 -16.93
C ALA A 214 7.21 4.28 -15.77
N PRO A 215 7.08 2.95 -15.62
CA PRO A 215 7.82 2.22 -14.60
C PRO A 215 9.32 2.50 -14.66
N LEU A 216 9.95 2.65 -13.49
CA LEU A 216 11.39 2.81 -13.37
C LEU A 216 12.07 1.51 -13.77
N LEU A 217 12.74 1.53 -14.93
CA LEU A 217 13.58 0.42 -15.36
C LEU A 217 14.94 0.58 -14.70
N ALA A 218 15.43 -0.47 -14.04
CA ALA A 218 16.82 -0.48 -13.59
C ALA A 218 17.72 -0.25 -14.80
N SER A 219 18.58 0.78 -14.73
CA SER A 219 19.60 1.00 -15.74
C SER A 219 20.52 -0.22 -15.77
N SER A 220 20.52 -0.95 -16.88
CA SER A 220 21.37 -2.10 -17.13
C SER A 220 22.86 -1.71 -17.22
#